data_41ab3006513225188c40cd223fa39b65
#
_entry.id   41ab3006513225188c40cd223fa39b65
#
_cell.length_a   1.000
_cell.length_b   1.000
_cell.length_c   1.000
_cell.angle_alpha   90.00
_cell.angle_beta   90.00
_cell.angle_gamma   90.00
#
_symmetry.space_group_name_H-M   'P 1'
#
loop_
_entity.id
_entity.type
_entity.pdbx_description
1 polymer ?
#
loop_
_entity_poly.entity_id
_entity_poly.type
_entity_poly.pdbx_seq_one_letter_code
_entity_poly.pdbx_strand_id
1 'polypeptide(L)'
;TSDAQKSSDMFAKCRYMDEITGNRGVIFATGTPVSNSMTELYTMQRYLQYERLQELNMTHFDCWASRFGETVTALELAPEGTGYRARTRFSKFFNLPELMNLFKEVADIKTADQLNLPTPEVEYHNIVAQPTEHQQEMVKALSERASLVHSGTVDPSQDNMLKITSDGRKLGLDQRIVNQMLPDEPGTKVNQCVENIMQIWRDGEADKLTQLVFCDISTPQAKAPASKAAKTLDNLLLHALEGAVPLPEQEPAFTVYDDIRQKLIAQGMPADQIAFIHEANTEVRKKELFSKVRTGQVRVLMGSTAKMGAGTNVQDRLV
;
A
#
# COMPACT_ATOMS: atom_id res chain seq x y z
N THR A 1 8.05 -17.59 -4.93
CA THR A 1 9.31 -17.57 -5.72
C THR A 1 9.12 -16.64 -6.91
N SER A 2 10.09 -15.76 -7.15
CA SER A 2 10.07 -14.83 -8.28
C SER A 2 11.06 -15.32 -9.35
N ASP A 3 10.63 -15.35 -10.59
CA ASP A 3 11.49 -15.63 -11.75
C ASP A 3 12.28 -14.39 -12.20
N ALA A 4 12.25 -13.30 -11.39
CA ALA A 4 12.98 -12.10 -11.68
C ALA A 4 14.51 -12.33 -11.62
N GLN A 5 15.23 -11.87 -12.62
CA GLN A 5 16.70 -11.96 -12.69
C GLN A 5 17.39 -11.44 -11.43
N LYS A 6 16.88 -10.35 -10.83
CA LYS A 6 17.42 -9.77 -9.58
C LYS A 6 17.38 -10.74 -8.40
N SER A 7 16.31 -11.54 -8.29
CA SER A 7 16.16 -12.52 -7.21
C SER A 7 17.17 -13.67 -7.37
N SER A 8 17.32 -14.20 -8.59
CA SER A 8 18.26 -15.26 -8.89
C SER A 8 19.71 -14.81 -8.77
N ASP A 9 20.03 -13.61 -9.26
CA ASP A 9 21.38 -13.02 -9.16
C ASP A 9 21.76 -12.77 -7.69
N MET A 10 20.85 -12.22 -6.89
CA MET A 10 21.10 -12.01 -5.46
C MET A 10 21.33 -13.34 -4.74
N PHE A 11 20.52 -14.36 -5.02
CA PHE A 11 20.70 -15.67 -4.40
C PHE A 11 22.05 -16.29 -4.76
N ALA A 12 22.45 -16.23 -6.03
CA ALA A 12 23.76 -16.76 -6.48
C ALA A 12 24.92 -16.03 -5.80
N LYS A 13 24.84 -14.70 -5.66
CA LYS A 13 25.86 -13.89 -4.96
C LYS A 13 25.94 -14.23 -3.47
N CYS A 14 24.82 -14.41 -2.79
CA CYS A 14 24.81 -14.81 -1.39
C CYS A 14 25.42 -16.20 -1.23
N ARG A 15 25.09 -17.17 -2.10
CA ARG A 15 25.70 -18.51 -2.08
C ARG A 15 27.22 -18.46 -2.30
N TYR A 16 27.68 -17.65 -3.24
CA TYR A 16 29.10 -17.44 -3.48
C TYR A 16 29.82 -16.85 -2.25
N MET A 17 29.18 -15.84 -1.60
CA MET A 17 29.73 -15.26 -0.37
C MET A 17 29.80 -16.27 0.77
N ASP A 18 28.78 -17.10 0.95
CA ASP A 18 28.77 -18.16 1.94
C ASP A 18 29.93 -19.15 1.72
N GLU A 19 30.16 -19.57 0.48
CA GLU A 19 31.21 -20.49 0.11
C GLU A 19 32.62 -19.96 0.44
N ILE A 20 32.91 -18.70 0.09
CA ILE A 20 34.24 -18.12 0.28
C ILE A 20 34.48 -17.65 1.74
N THR A 21 33.44 -17.43 2.53
CA THR A 21 33.55 -16.91 3.91
C THR A 21 33.21 -17.93 4.99
N GLY A 22 32.81 -19.14 4.63
CA GLY A 22 32.35 -20.16 5.58
C GLY A 22 31.04 -19.73 6.26
N ASN A 23 30.03 -19.34 5.48
CA ASN A 23 28.70 -18.93 5.92
C ASN A 23 28.68 -17.67 6.81
N ARG A 24 29.60 -16.71 6.58
CA ARG A 24 29.72 -15.46 7.37
C ARG A 24 29.63 -14.19 6.54
N GLY A 25 29.43 -14.30 5.23
CA GLY A 25 29.50 -13.18 4.30
C GLY A 25 28.21 -12.40 4.12
N VAL A 26 27.08 -12.88 4.63
CA VAL A 26 25.76 -12.30 4.38
C VAL A 26 25.06 -11.95 5.69
N ILE A 27 24.63 -10.68 5.82
CA ILE A 27 23.88 -10.20 6.98
C ILE A 27 22.61 -9.50 6.48
N PHE A 28 21.46 -9.92 6.98
CA PHE A 28 20.18 -9.25 6.77
C PHE A 28 19.72 -8.58 8.05
N ALA A 29 19.22 -7.34 7.95
CA ALA A 29 18.61 -6.61 9.05
C ALA A 29 17.21 -6.16 8.65
N THR A 30 16.21 -6.51 9.44
CA THR A 30 14.81 -6.14 9.19
C THR A 30 14.03 -6.06 10.50
N GLY A 31 13.09 -5.13 10.58
CA GLY A 31 12.10 -5.07 11.67
C GLY A 31 10.87 -5.98 11.42
N THR A 32 10.74 -6.55 10.21
CA THR A 32 9.56 -7.34 9.80
C THR A 32 9.99 -8.55 8.98
N PRO A 33 10.57 -9.58 9.62
CA PRO A 33 11.07 -10.76 8.92
C PRO A 33 9.95 -11.57 8.22
N VAL A 34 8.73 -11.47 8.74
CA VAL A 34 7.51 -12.06 8.16
C VAL A 34 6.44 -10.98 8.16
N SER A 35 6.05 -10.48 6.98
CA SER A 35 5.08 -9.39 6.84
C SER A 35 3.75 -9.84 6.22
N ASN A 36 3.79 -10.55 5.10
CA ASN A 36 2.60 -10.90 4.33
C ASN A 36 2.34 -12.40 4.27
N SER A 37 3.37 -13.21 4.32
CA SER A 37 3.26 -14.65 4.14
C SER A 37 4.31 -15.40 4.94
N MET A 38 3.90 -16.52 5.48
CA MET A 38 4.78 -17.47 6.18
C MET A 38 5.91 -18.00 5.28
N THR A 39 5.74 -17.95 3.96
CA THR A 39 6.76 -18.32 2.97
C THR A 39 7.99 -17.41 3.00
N GLU A 40 7.86 -16.19 3.57
CA GLU A 40 8.97 -15.25 3.72
C GLU A 40 10.05 -15.80 4.65
N LEU A 41 9.67 -16.50 5.73
CA LEU A 41 10.61 -17.13 6.64
C LEU A 41 11.42 -18.22 5.95
N TYR A 42 10.77 -19.05 5.13
CA TYR A 42 11.50 -20.03 4.29
C TYR A 42 12.48 -19.34 3.34
N THR A 43 12.08 -18.23 2.75
CA THR A 43 12.96 -17.47 1.87
C THR A 43 14.19 -16.96 2.62
N MET A 44 14.02 -16.42 3.82
CA MET A 44 15.15 -16.00 4.66
C MET A 44 16.09 -17.17 5.01
N GLN A 45 15.53 -18.30 5.40
CA GLN A 45 16.34 -19.50 5.70
C GLN A 45 17.11 -19.99 4.46
N ARG A 46 16.54 -19.91 3.26
CA ARG A 46 17.28 -20.23 2.02
C ARG A 46 18.52 -19.38 1.80
N TYR A 47 18.48 -18.11 2.22
CA TYR A 47 19.64 -17.22 2.09
C TYR A 47 20.66 -17.43 3.21
N LEU A 48 20.22 -17.68 4.43
CA LEU A 48 21.07 -17.62 5.63
C LEU A 48 21.56 -18.99 6.13
N GLN A 49 20.85 -20.08 5.76
CA GLN A 49 21.16 -21.44 6.26
C GLN A 49 20.87 -22.52 5.21
N TYR A 50 21.28 -22.27 3.96
CA TYR A 50 21.00 -23.18 2.85
C TYR A 50 21.56 -24.57 3.07
N GLU A 51 22.79 -24.70 3.56
CA GLU A 51 23.43 -26.00 3.84
C GLU A 51 22.67 -26.78 4.91
N ARG A 52 22.20 -26.07 5.95
CA ARG A 52 21.38 -26.68 6.99
C ARG A 52 20.06 -27.22 6.44
N LEU A 53 19.44 -26.48 5.53
CA LEU A 53 18.25 -26.96 4.82
C LEU A 53 18.53 -28.16 3.92
N GLN A 54 19.73 -28.26 3.32
CA GLN A 54 20.15 -29.44 2.55
C GLN A 54 20.30 -30.67 3.46
N GLU A 55 21.00 -30.56 4.58
CA GLU A 55 21.14 -31.64 5.56
C GLU A 55 19.80 -32.19 6.02
N LEU A 56 18.81 -31.30 6.20
CA LEU A 56 17.46 -31.65 6.65
C LEU A 56 16.51 -32.05 5.49
N ASN A 57 16.99 -32.09 4.24
CA ASN A 57 16.19 -32.34 3.05
C ASN A 57 15.00 -31.35 2.87
N MET A 58 15.20 -30.09 3.24
CA MET A 58 14.19 -29.03 3.21
C MET A 58 14.54 -27.88 2.25
N THR A 59 15.37 -28.09 1.25
CA THR A 59 15.73 -27.09 0.23
C THR A 59 14.58 -26.71 -0.69
N HIS A 60 13.61 -27.60 -0.86
CA HIS A 60 12.39 -27.33 -1.60
C HIS A 60 11.28 -26.85 -0.65
N PHE A 61 10.52 -25.84 -1.12
CA PHE A 61 9.47 -25.26 -0.30
C PHE A 61 8.44 -26.27 0.20
N ASP A 62 8.03 -27.22 -0.63
CA ASP A 62 7.03 -28.22 -0.26
C ASP A 62 7.51 -29.14 0.86
N CYS A 63 8.80 -29.50 0.88
CA CYS A 63 9.40 -30.28 1.96
C CYS A 63 9.43 -29.51 3.28
N TRP A 64 9.79 -28.21 3.22
CA TRP A 64 9.77 -27.31 4.37
C TRP A 64 8.34 -27.07 4.86
N ALA A 65 7.42 -26.79 3.94
CA ALA A 65 6.01 -26.52 4.24
C ALA A 65 5.30 -27.72 4.86
N SER A 66 5.61 -28.96 4.41
CA SER A 66 5.05 -30.16 5.00
C SER A 66 5.47 -30.38 6.46
N ARG A 67 6.61 -29.82 6.88
CA ARG A 67 7.13 -29.97 8.24
C ARG A 67 6.68 -28.84 9.18
N PHE A 68 6.53 -27.63 8.64
CA PHE A 68 6.29 -26.42 9.43
C PHE A 68 5.00 -25.69 9.11
N GLY A 69 4.25 -26.15 8.14
CA GLY A 69 3.06 -25.50 7.68
C GLY A 69 1.78 -26.29 7.89
N GLU A 70 0.78 -25.61 8.39
CA GLU A 70 -0.59 -26.11 8.48
C GLU A 70 -1.49 -25.36 7.51
N THR A 71 -2.24 -26.13 6.70
CA THR A 71 -3.26 -25.56 5.84
C THR A 71 -4.59 -25.55 6.56
N VAL A 72 -5.28 -24.40 6.48
CA VAL A 72 -6.63 -24.24 7.05
C VAL A 72 -7.60 -24.00 5.93
N THR A 73 -8.69 -24.79 5.91
CA THR A 73 -9.81 -24.56 5.01
C THR A 73 -10.87 -23.74 5.75
N ALA A 74 -11.12 -22.54 5.27
CA ALA A 74 -12.16 -21.66 5.79
C ALA A 74 -13.28 -21.48 4.76
N LEU A 75 -14.51 -21.36 5.25
CA LEU A 75 -15.63 -20.91 4.43
C LEU A 75 -15.61 -19.40 4.37
N GLU A 76 -15.40 -18.87 3.18
CA GLU A 76 -15.38 -17.43 2.89
C GLU A 76 -16.63 -17.06 2.10
N LEU A 77 -17.13 -15.84 2.32
CA LEU A 77 -18.18 -15.31 1.45
C LEU A 77 -17.66 -15.26 0.02
N ALA A 78 -18.44 -15.77 -0.91
CA ALA A 78 -18.06 -15.72 -2.33
C ALA A 78 -17.95 -14.26 -2.79
N PRO A 79 -17.03 -13.94 -3.70
CA PRO A 79 -16.81 -12.56 -4.19
C PRO A 79 -18.06 -11.93 -4.81
N GLU A 80 -18.96 -12.76 -5.27
CA GLU A 80 -20.26 -12.37 -5.85
C GLU A 80 -21.26 -11.86 -4.79
N GLY A 81 -20.92 -11.98 -3.50
CA GLY A 81 -21.78 -11.59 -2.38
C GLY A 81 -22.92 -12.60 -2.08
N THR A 82 -22.99 -13.68 -2.82
CA THR A 82 -24.00 -14.74 -2.66
C THR A 82 -23.34 -16.09 -2.42
N GLY A 83 -23.66 -16.71 -1.27
CA GLY A 83 -23.12 -18.03 -0.93
C GLY A 83 -21.72 -18.01 -0.31
N TYR A 84 -21.22 -19.20 -0.02
CA TYR A 84 -19.91 -19.42 0.60
C TYR A 84 -19.07 -20.37 -0.25
N ARG A 85 -17.76 -20.11 -0.28
CA ARG A 85 -16.78 -21.03 -0.89
C ARG A 85 -15.78 -21.51 0.14
N ALA A 86 -15.42 -22.77 0.07
CA ALA A 86 -14.30 -23.31 0.83
C ALA A 86 -12.98 -22.91 0.17
N ARG A 87 -12.07 -22.30 0.94
CA ARG A 87 -10.72 -21.96 0.46
C ARG A 87 -9.68 -22.45 1.45
N THR A 88 -8.78 -23.30 0.96
CA THR A 88 -7.65 -23.79 1.73
C THR A 88 -6.47 -22.86 1.56
N ARG A 89 -5.91 -22.40 2.67
CA ARG A 89 -4.73 -21.52 2.70
C ARG A 89 -3.70 -22.08 3.67
N PHE A 90 -2.43 -21.87 3.35
CA PHE A 90 -1.34 -22.02 4.29
C PHE A 90 -1.42 -20.85 5.29
N SER A 91 -1.83 -21.09 6.53
CA SER A 91 -2.20 -20.01 7.44
C SER A 91 -1.64 -20.11 8.85
N LYS A 92 -1.09 -21.25 9.22
CA LYS A 92 -0.51 -21.45 10.53
C LYS A 92 0.85 -22.13 10.46
N PHE A 93 1.73 -21.80 11.40
CA PHE A 93 2.93 -22.59 11.63
C PHE A 93 2.57 -23.81 12.47
N PHE A 94 3.04 -24.94 12.01
CA PHE A 94 3.09 -26.18 12.76
C PHE A 94 4.51 -26.36 13.29
N ASN A 95 4.66 -27.03 14.43
CA ASN A 95 5.97 -27.29 15.05
C ASN A 95 6.85 -26.03 15.20
N LEU A 96 6.26 -24.93 15.64
CA LEU A 96 6.92 -23.64 15.79
C LEU A 96 8.19 -23.69 16.66
N PRO A 97 8.25 -24.46 17.78
CA PRO A 97 9.47 -24.53 18.58
C PRO A 97 10.69 -25.04 17.80
N GLU A 98 10.53 -26.08 16.98
CA GLU A 98 11.62 -26.62 16.15
C GLU A 98 12.03 -25.62 15.09
N LEU A 99 11.05 -25.00 14.41
CA LEU A 99 11.30 -23.95 13.41
C LEU A 99 12.06 -22.77 14.00
N MET A 100 11.67 -22.30 15.18
CA MET A 100 12.32 -21.18 15.86
C MET A 100 13.73 -21.54 16.35
N ASN A 101 13.94 -22.76 16.82
CA ASN A 101 15.27 -23.22 17.20
C ASN A 101 16.19 -23.28 15.98
N LEU A 102 15.71 -23.81 14.86
CA LEU A 102 16.44 -23.83 13.61
C LEU A 102 16.79 -22.41 13.12
N PHE A 103 15.84 -21.49 13.18
CA PHE A 103 16.07 -20.13 12.72
C PHE A 103 17.02 -19.34 13.62
N LYS A 104 16.98 -19.57 14.93
CA LYS A 104 17.90 -18.96 15.92
C LYS A 104 19.36 -19.37 15.75
N GLU A 105 19.66 -20.44 15.00
CA GLU A 105 21.05 -20.80 14.67
C GLU A 105 21.74 -19.68 13.86
N VAL A 106 20.97 -18.90 13.10
CA VAL A 106 21.47 -17.85 12.18
C VAL A 106 20.88 -16.48 12.41
N ALA A 107 19.94 -16.33 13.35
CA ALA A 107 19.23 -15.08 13.59
C ALA A 107 19.34 -14.61 15.05
N ASP A 108 19.73 -13.35 15.25
CA ASP A 108 19.54 -12.65 16.52
C ASP A 108 18.15 -11.96 16.50
N ILE A 109 17.24 -12.46 17.32
CA ILE A 109 15.86 -12.00 17.36
C ILE A 109 15.64 -11.21 18.64
N LYS A 110 15.25 -9.94 18.48
CA LYS A 110 14.84 -9.07 19.58
C LYS A 110 13.38 -8.68 19.38
N THR A 111 12.56 -8.97 20.37
CA THR A 111 11.15 -8.52 20.40
C THR A 111 11.06 -7.11 20.96
N ALA A 112 9.94 -6.42 20.72
CA ALA A 112 9.70 -5.06 21.22
C ALA A 112 9.89 -4.96 22.75
N ASP A 113 9.43 -5.97 23.49
CA ASP A 113 9.55 -6.03 24.95
C ASP A 113 11.01 -6.09 25.41
N GLN A 114 11.90 -6.73 24.65
CA GLN A 114 13.33 -6.84 24.96
C GLN A 114 14.10 -5.56 24.62
N LEU A 115 13.58 -4.74 23.69
CA LEU A 115 14.25 -3.54 23.23
C LEU A 115 13.95 -2.32 24.11
N ASN A 116 12.91 -2.37 24.96
CA ASN A 116 12.45 -1.24 25.78
C ASN A 116 12.36 0.05 25.00
N LEU A 117 11.85 -0.03 23.77
CA LEU A 117 11.69 1.15 22.91
C LEU A 117 10.61 2.06 23.49
N PRO A 118 10.79 3.40 23.44
CA PRO A 118 9.74 4.32 23.79
C PRO A 118 8.60 4.19 22.76
N THR A 119 7.52 3.56 23.17
CA THR A 119 6.31 3.44 22.34
C THR A 119 5.29 4.45 22.81
N PRO A 120 4.64 5.20 21.89
CA PRO A 120 3.55 6.09 22.25
C PRO A 120 2.33 5.31 22.73
N GLU A 121 1.54 5.94 23.60
CA GLU A 121 0.19 5.45 23.88
C GLU A 121 -0.67 5.61 22.63
N VAL A 122 -1.52 4.62 22.35
CA VAL A 122 -2.34 4.59 21.14
C VAL A 122 -3.81 4.47 21.52
N GLU A 123 -4.61 5.40 21.02
CA GLU A 123 -6.06 5.36 21.10
C GLU A 123 -6.66 5.10 19.71
N TYR A 124 -7.54 4.08 19.61
CA TYR A 124 -8.14 3.67 18.34
C TYR A 124 -9.56 4.22 18.20
N HIS A 125 -9.78 5.12 17.26
CA HIS A 125 -11.10 5.65 16.92
C HIS A 125 -11.57 5.11 15.56
N ASN A 126 -12.61 4.28 15.57
CA ASN A 126 -13.19 3.73 14.35
C ASN A 126 -14.38 4.59 13.89
N ILE A 127 -14.17 5.36 12.82
CA ILE A 127 -15.22 6.18 12.20
C ILE A 127 -15.81 5.42 11.02
N VAL A 128 -17.10 5.13 11.08
CA VAL A 128 -17.84 4.35 10.08
C VAL A 128 -18.76 5.26 9.29
N ALA A 129 -18.43 5.51 8.03
CA ALA A 129 -19.31 6.23 7.10
C ALA A 129 -20.42 5.31 6.58
N GLN A 130 -21.64 5.81 6.52
CA GLN A 130 -22.75 5.10 5.88
C GLN A 130 -22.63 5.21 4.35
N PRO A 131 -22.94 4.15 3.60
CA PRO A 131 -22.92 4.21 2.15
C PRO A 131 -24.04 5.09 1.61
N THR A 132 -23.72 5.88 0.58
CA THR A 132 -24.71 6.67 -0.15
C THR A 132 -25.64 5.76 -0.97
N GLU A 133 -26.79 6.30 -1.45
CA GLU A 133 -27.70 5.55 -2.33
C GLU A 133 -26.98 5.11 -3.61
N HIS A 134 -26.16 6.01 -4.22
CA HIS A 134 -25.35 5.70 -5.39
C HIS A 134 -24.34 4.57 -5.12
N GLN A 135 -23.68 4.59 -3.97
CA GLN A 135 -22.78 3.50 -3.61
C GLN A 135 -23.50 2.15 -3.48
N GLN A 136 -24.69 2.14 -2.90
CA GLN A 136 -25.49 0.92 -2.76
C GLN A 136 -25.92 0.35 -4.12
N GLU A 137 -26.34 1.20 -5.06
CA GLU A 137 -26.66 0.80 -6.43
C GLU A 137 -25.43 0.25 -7.18
N MET A 138 -24.31 0.94 -7.07
CA MET A 138 -23.06 0.50 -7.71
C MET A 138 -22.55 -0.82 -7.14
N VAL A 139 -22.72 -1.09 -5.85
CA VAL A 139 -22.38 -2.39 -5.24
C VAL A 139 -23.22 -3.52 -5.83
N LYS A 140 -24.53 -3.29 -6.08
CA LYS A 140 -25.38 -4.28 -6.78
C LYS A 140 -24.85 -4.58 -8.19
N ALA A 141 -24.50 -3.53 -8.95
CA ALA A 141 -23.91 -3.70 -10.28
C ALA A 141 -22.57 -4.47 -10.25
N LEU A 142 -21.72 -4.22 -9.24
CA LEU A 142 -20.47 -4.98 -9.05
C LEU A 142 -20.76 -6.45 -8.74
N SER A 143 -21.79 -6.75 -7.94
CA SER A 143 -22.17 -8.13 -7.63
C SER A 143 -22.71 -8.87 -8.88
N GLU A 144 -23.50 -8.20 -9.72
CA GLU A 144 -23.96 -8.74 -11.00
C GLU A 144 -22.78 -9.05 -11.93
N ARG A 145 -21.84 -8.11 -12.09
CA ARG A 145 -20.60 -8.34 -12.85
C ARG A 145 -19.81 -9.54 -12.34
N ALA A 146 -19.65 -9.66 -11.02
CA ALA A 146 -18.95 -10.77 -10.40
C ALA A 146 -19.63 -12.12 -10.69
N SER A 147 -20.96 -12.16 -10.70
CA SER A 147 -21.74 -13.35 -11.05
C SER A 147 -21.54 -13.75 -12.52
N LEU A 148 -21.51 -12.78 -13.44
CA LEU A 148 -21.24 -13.01 -14.87
C LEU A 148 -19.83 -13.53 -15.12
N VAL A 149 -18.82 -12.99 -14.43
CA VAL A 149 -17.44 -13.48 -14.50
C VAL A 149 -17.35 -14.90 -13.95
N HIS A 150 -18.04 -15.19 -12.84
CA HIS A 150 -18.06 -16.52 -12.23
C HIS A 150 -18.71 -17.57 -13.14
N SER A 151 -19.79 -17.22 -13.85
CA SER A 151 -20.45 -18.11 -14.81
C SER A 151 -19.65 -18.35 -16.12
N GLY A 152 -18.53 -17.62 -16.30
CA GLY A 152 -17.71 -17.74 -17.51
C GLY A 152 -18.33 -17.13 -18.78
N THR A 153 -19.37 -16.30 -18.62
CA THR A 153 -20.08 -15.67 -19.74
C THR A 153 -19.40 -14.41 -20.29
N VAL A 154 -18.39 -13.88 -19.57
CA VAL A 154 -17.64 -12.68 -19.93
C VAL A 154 -16.18 -13.03 -20.22
N ASP A 155 -15.64 -12.48 -21.30
CA ASP A 155 -14.21 -12.63 -21.63
C ASP A 155 -13.34 -12.00 -20.53
N PRO A 156 -12.33 -12.70 -19.97
CA PRO A 156 -11.45 -12.18 -18.92
C PRO A 156 -10.69 -10.90 -19.30
N SER A 157 -10.54 -10.62 -20.59
CA SER A 157 -9.93 -9.36 -21.09
C SER A 157 -10.88 -8.17 -20.97
N GLN A 158 -12.17 -8.40 -21.03
CA GLN A 158 -13.21 -7.37 -20.90
C GLN A 158 -13.50 -7.07 -19.44
N ASP A 159 -13.79 -8.13 -18.63
CA ASP A 159 -14.01 -7.99 -17.19
C ASP A 159 -13.50 -9.23 -16.44
N ASN A 160 -13.05 -9.00 -15.18
CA ASN A 160 -12.50 -10.05 -14.33
C ASN A 160 -12.56 -9.64 -12.86
N MET A 161 -12.40 -10.62 -11.95
CA MET A 161 -12.47 -10.38 -10.51
C MET A 161 -11.47 -9.34 -10.00
N LEU A 162 -10.28 -9.21 -10.61
CA LEU A 162 -9.30 -8.20 -10.21
C LEU A 162 -9.81 -6.77 -10.51
N LYS A 163 -10.42 -6.59 -11.68
CA LYS A 163 -11.03 -5.32 -12.10
C LYS A 163 -12.20 -4.93 -11.20
N ILE A 164 -13.11 -5.89 -10.96
CA ILE A 164 -14.27 -5.71 -10.08
C ILE A 164 -13.84 -5.36 -8.64
N THR A 165 -12.84 -6.07 -8.09
CA THR A 165 -12.29 -5.79 -6.76
C THR A 165 -11.63 -4.40 -6.70
N SER A 166 -10.92 -4.01 -7.77
CA SER A 166 -10.34 -2.67 -7.86
C SER A 166 -11.41 -1.57 -7.87
N ASP A 167 -12.47 -1.77 -8.67
CA ASP A 167 -13.59 -0.83 -8.74
C ASP A 167 -14.35 -0.75 -7.40
N GLY A 168 -14.56 -1.89 -6.74
CA GLY A 168 -15.17 -1.93 -5.40
C GLY A 168 -14.35 -1.19 -4.35
N ARG A 169 -13.03 -1.31 -4.39
CA ARG A 169 -12.13 -0.55 -3.48
C ARG A 169 -12.20 0.96 -3.74
N LYS A 170 -12.24 1.38 -5.00
CA LYS A 170 -12.40 2.78 -5.38
C LYS A 170 -13.74 3.33 -4.89
N LEU A 171 -14.83 2.59 -5.16
CA LEU A 171 -16.16 2.93 -4.72
C LEU A 171 -16.27 3.03 -3.18
N GLY A 172 -15.63 2.12 -2.47
CA GLY A 172 -15.58 2.12 -1.01
C GLY A 172 -14.79 3.27 -0.40
N LEU A 173 -13.94 3.94 -1.18
CA LEU A 173 -13.26 5.17 -0.77
C LEU A 173 -14.10 6.40 -1.12
N ASP A 174 -14.40 6.59 -2.39
CA ASP A 174 -15.22 7.70 -2.88
C ASP A 174 -15.85 7.35 -4.24
N GLN A 175 -17.17 7.53 -4.35
CA GLN A 175 -17.94 7.24 -5.57
C GLN A 175 -17.45 8.04 -6.80
N ARG A 176 -16.91 9.24 -6.60
CA ARG A 176 -16.41 10.13 -7.64
C ARG A 176 -15.14 9.60 -8.33
N ILE A 177 -14.40 8.65 -7.70
CA ILE A 177 -13.27 7.97 -8.36
C ILE A 177 -13.76 7.08 -9.51
N VAL A 178 -14.95 6.51 -9.37
CA VAL A 178 -15.57 5.65 -10.41
C VAL A 178 -16.34 6.47 -11.42
N ASN A 179 -17.06 7.49 -10.95
CA ASN A 179 -17.82 8.41 -11.82
C ASN A 179 -17.78 9.84 -11.25
N GLN A 180 -17.01 10.70 -11.90
CA GLN A 180 -16.80 12.09 -11.47
C GLN A 180 -18.07 12.96 -11.56
N MET A 181 -19.11 12.50 -12.27
CA MET A 181 -20.40 13.18 -12.36
C MET A 181 -21.26 13.02 -11.10
N LEU A 182 -20.89 12.11 -10.20
CA LEU A 182 -21.62 11.90 -8.96
C LEU A 182 -21.35 13.03 -7.94
N PRO A 183 -22.36 13.36 -7.11
CA PRO A 183 -22.21 14.44 -6.14
C PRO A 183 -21.20 14.11 -5.03
N ASP A 184 -20.63 15.16 -4.46
CA ASP A 184 -19.90 15.10 -3.21
C ASP A 184 -20.89 15.16 -2.04
N GLU A 185 -21.25 14.00 -1.48
CA GLU A 185 -22.25 13.94 -0.44
C GLU A 185 -21.65 14.14 0.96
N PRO A 186 -22.35 14.84 1.86
CA PRO A 186 -21.95 14.96 3.26
C PRO A 186 -21.88 13.58 3.93
N GLY A 187 -21.00 13.43 4.91
CA GLY A 187 -20.89 12.18 5.68
C GLY A 187 -20.17 11.04 4.96
N THR A 188 -19.68 11.24 3.74
CA THR A 188 -18.80 10.28 3.07
C THR A 188 -17.48 10.12 3.83
N LYS A 189 -16.80 9.01 3.58
CA LYS A 189 -15.52 8.68 4.22
C LYS A 189 -14.49 9.81 4.07
N VAL A 190 -14.41 10.41 2.90
CA VAL A 190 -13.48 11.52 2.61
C VAL A 190 -13.88 12.77 3.39
N ASN A 191 -15.16 13.12 3.44
CA ASN A 191 -15.64 14.29 4.18
C ASN A 191 -15.45 14.13 5.69
N GLN A 192 -15.74 12.96 6.27
CA GLN A 192 -15.47 12.67 7.67
C GLN A 192 -13.96 12.72 8.00
N CYS A 193 -13.12 12.25 7.08
CA CYS A 193 -11.67 12.38 7.23
C CYS A 193 -11.23 13.85 7.26
N VAL A 194 -11.76 14.70 6.39
CA VAL A 194 -11.49 16.13 6.39
C VAL A 194 -11.93 16.79 7.69
N GLU A 195 -13.13 16.49 8.17
CA GLU A 195 -13.65 17.02 9.45
C GLU A 195 -12.75 16.64 10.62
N ASN A 196 -12.33 15.38 10.70
CA ASN A 196 -11.44 14.89 11.74
C ASN A 196 -10.06 15.56 11.67
N ILE A 197 -9.48 15.69 10.48
CA ILE A 197 -8.21 16.40 10.28
C ILE A 197 -8.33 17.85 10.77
N MET A 198 -9.41 18.55 10.41
CA MET A 198 -9.62 19.94 10.81
C MET A 198 -9.83 20.10 12.31
N GLN A 199 -10.52 19.16 12.95
CA GLN A 199 -10.68 19.16 14.41
C GLN A 199 -9.33 19.05 15.11
N ILE A 200 -8.54 18.01 14.75
CA ILE A 200 -7.21 17.80 15.33
C ILE A 200 -6.27 18.98 15.03
N TRP A 201 -6.37 19.57 13.84
CA TRP A 201 -5.56 20.73 13.47
C TRP A 201 -5.85 21.95 14.37
N ARG A 202 -7.13 22.21 14.65
CA ARG A 202 -7.54 23.33 15.55
C ARG A 202 -7.13 23.06 16.99
N ASP A 203 -7.41 21.86 17.50
CA ASP A 203 -7.12 21.48 18.88
C ASP A 203 -5.60 21.45 19.16
N GLY A 204 -4.82 21.05 18.17
CA GLY A 204 -3.36 20.96 18.24
C GLY A 204 -2.61 22.22 17.80
N GLU A 205 -3.24 23.39 17.68
CA GLU A 205 -2.59 24.61 17.15
C GLU A 205 -1.46 25.10 18.06
N ALA A 206 -1.66 25.06 19.38
CA ALA A 206 -0.67 25.53 20.35
C ALA A 206 0.66 24.78 20.25
N ASP A 207 0.60 23.47 20.06
CA ASP A 207 1.75 22.57 20.01
C ASP A 207 2.19 22.25 18.56
N LYS A 208 1.47 22.78 17.57
CA LYS A 208 1.67 22.48 16.15
C LYS A 208 1.69 20.99 15.87
N LEU A 209 0.71 20.26 16.41
CA LEU A 209 0.57 18.83 16.26
C LEU A 209 0.44 18.44 14.78
N THR A 210 1.00 17.31 14.41
CA THR A 210 1.07 16.83 13.02
C THR A 210 0.28 15.55 12.84
N GLN A 211 -0.22 15.32 11.63
CA GLN A 211 -1.05 14.19 11.28
C GLN A 211 -0.51 13.49 10.04
N LEU A 212 -0.52 12.15 10.06
CA LEU A 212 -0.25 11.32 8.88
C LEU A 212 -1.55 10.77 8.33
N VAL A 213 -1.81 11.01 7.07
CA VAL A 213 -3.01 10.51 6.37
C VAL A 213 -2.59 9.47 5.34
N PHE A 214 -3.00 8.22 5.57
CA PHE A 214 -2.70 7.11 4.66
C PHE A 214 -3.84 6.86 3.69
N CYS A 215 -3.55 6.96 2.38
CA CYS A 215 -4.49 6.65 1.33
C CYS A 215 -3.78 5.94 0.17
N ASP A 216 -4.11 4.66 -0.05
CA ASP A 216 -3.45 3.82 -1.05
C ASP A 216 -4.11 3.86 -2.43
N ILE A 217 -5.28 4.49 -2.52
CA ILE A 217 -6.07 4.58 -3.76
C ILE A 217 -6.13 6.04 -4.19
N SER A 218 -6.26 6.27 -5.51
CA SER A 218 -6.32 7.62 -6.07
C SER A 218 -5.09 8.49 -5.75
N THR A 219 -3.91 7.85 -5.68
CA THR A 219 -2.64 8.55 -5.45
C THR A 219 -2.35 9.52 -6.60
N PRO A 220 -1.77 10.71 -6.30
CA PRO A 220 -1.39 11.65 -7.34
C PRO A 220 -0.45 11.00 -8.35
N GLN A 221 -0.81 11.04 -9.63
CA GLN A 221 0.10 10.62 -10.68
C GLN A 221 1.14 11.72 -10.89
N ALA A 222 2.42 11.35 -10.95
CA ALA A 222 3.43 12.26 -11.45
C ALA A 222 2.99 12.69 -12.86
N LYS A 223 2.88 13.99 -13.11
CA LYS A 223 2.66 14.48 -14.48
C LYS A 223 3.72 13.81 -15.35
N ALA A 224 3.28 12.90 -16.24
CA ALA A 224 4.21 12.29 -17.18
C ALA A 224 4.92 13.45 -17.89
N PRO A 225 6.26 13.46 -17.98
CA PRO A 225 6.93 14.44 -18.79
C PRO A 225 6.34 14.26 -20.18
N ALA A 226 5.67 15.30 -20.68
CA ALA A 226 5.10 15.27 -22.03
C ALA A 226 6.23 14.81 -22.95
N SER A 227 6.08 13.62 -23.54
CA SER A 227 7.14 13.04 -24.34
C SER A 227 7.53 14.08 -25.39
N LYS A 228 8.82 14.25 -25.64
CA LYS A 228 9.26 15.19 -26.71
C LYS A 228 8.56 14.89 -28.04
N ALA A 229 8.21 13.61 -28.27
CA ALA A 229 7.43 13.16 -29.42
C ALA A 229 5.99 13.70 -29.45
N ALA A 230 5.29 13.75 -28.30
CA ALA A 230 3.95 14.33 -28.24
C ALA A 230 3.96 15.83 -28.49
N LYS A 231 4.94 16.56 -27.90
CA LYS A 231 5.09 18.01 -28.17
C LYS A 231 5.47 18.31 -29.63
N THR A 232 6.22 17.42 -30.28
CA THR A 232 6.58 17.59 -31.71
C THR A 232 5.38 17.28 -32.60
N LEU A 233 4.54 16.30 -32.25
CA LEU A 233 3.32 15.96 -32.99
C LEU A 233 2.25 17.06 -32.84
N ASP A 234 2.05 17.59 -31.61
CA ASP A 234 1.14 18.69 -31.34
C ASP A 234 1.57 19.97 -32.08
N ASN A 235 2.87 20.28 -32.11
CA ASN A 235 3.37 21.42 -32.87
C ASN A 235 3.25 21.24 -34.38
N LEU A 236 3.43 20.03 -34.91
CA LEU A 236 3.23 19.73 -36.33
C LEU A 236 1.74 19.78 -36.76
N LEU A 237 0.85 19.32 -35.88
CA LEU A 237 -0.62 19.42 -36.10
C LEU A 237 -1.12 20.85 -35.97
N LEU A 238 -0.60 21.66 -35.03
CA LEU A 238 -0.94 23.09 -34.90
C LEU A 238 -0.50 23.90 -36.12
N HIS A 239 0.63 23.60 -36.74
CA HIS A 239 1.08 24.26 -38.00
C HIS A 239 0.32 23.77 -39.22
N ALA A 240 -0.33 22.62 -39.19
CA ALA A 240 -1.12 22.07 -40.28
C ALA A 240 -2.58 22.58 -40.32
N LEU A 241 -3.05 23.16 -39.22
CA LEU A 241 -4.45 23.63 -39.05
C LEU A 241 -4.49 25.09 -38.58
N GLU A 242 -4.06 26.03 -39.43
CA GLU A 242 -4.35 27.44 -39.20
C GLU A 242 -5.86 27.64 -39.14
N GLY A 243 -6.43 27.73 -37.92
CA GLY A 243 -7.84 27.91 -37.67
C GLY A 243 -8.49 26.94 -36.69
N ALA A 244 -7.72 26.00 -36.13
CA ALA A 244 -8.26 25.09 -35.10
C ALA A 244 -8.42 25.80 -33.75
N VAL A 245 -9.63 25.76 -33.20
CA VAL A 245 -9.91 26.14 -31.82
C VAL A 245 -9.05 25.25 -30.91
N PRO A 246 -8.32 25.80 -29.89
CA PRO A 246 -7.57 25.01 -28.95
C PRO A 246 -8.50 23.96 -28.32
N LEU A 247 -8.10 22.69 -28.38
CA LEU A 247 -8.79 21.64 -27.62
C LEU A 247 -8.82 22.07 -26.16
N PRO A 248 -9.95 21.99 -25.46
CA PRO A 248 -10.01 22.33 -24.04
C PRO A 248 -8.95 21.52 -23.30
N GLU A 249 -8.14 22.20 -22.49
CA GLU A 249 -7.21 21.53 -21.59
C GLU A 249 -8.03 20.49 -20.83
N GLN A 250 -7.62 19.23 -20.91
CA GLN A 250 -8.29 18.17 -20.18
C GLN A 250 -8.17 18.52 -18.69
N GLU A 251 -9.30 18.74 -18.06
CA GLU A 251 -9.35 18.96 -16.61
C GLU A 251 -8.55 17.84 -15.93
N PRO A 252 -7.71 18.17 -14.94
CA PRO A 252 -6.94 17.17 -14.25
C PRO A 252 -7.86 16.12 -13.66
N ALA A 253 -7.56 14.84 -13.88
CA ALA A 253 -8.37 13.75 -13.37
C ALA A 253 -8.55 13.89 -11.86
N PHE A 254 -9.77 13.72 -11.37
CA PHE A 254 -10.11 13.77 -9.96
C PHE A 254 -9.21 12.85 -9.13
N THR A 255 -8.58 13.39 -8.09
CA THR A 255 -7.89 12.60 -7.07
C THR A 255 -8.41 12.94 -5.68
N VAL A 256 -8.52 11.92 -4.82
CA VAL A 256 -8.91 12.11 -3.41
C VAL A 256 -7.89 12.98 -2.67
N TYR A 257 -6.62 12.92 -3.03
CA TYR A 257 -5.58 13.76 -2.45
C TYR A 257 -5.82 15.25 -2.70
N ASP A 258 -6.13 15.61 -3.94
CA ASP A 258 -6.39 17.00 -4.31
C ASP A 258 -7.72 17.49 -3.71
N ASP A 259 -8.73 16.62 -3.66
CA ASP A 259 -10.03 16.93 -3.04
C ASP A 259 -9.87 17.22 -1.54
N ILE A 260 -9.17 16.37 -0.80
CA ILE A 260 -8.87 16.60 0.63
C ILE A 260 -8.09 17.90 0.80
N ARG A 261 -7.03 18.13 0.02
CA ARG A 261 -6.23 19.37 0.08
C ARG A 261 -7.11 20.62 -0.13
N GLN A 262 -7.95 20.61 -1.15
CA GLN A 262 -8.85 21.73 -1.45
C GLN A 262 -9.85 21.98 -0.33
N LYS A 263 -10.44 20.94 0.22
CA LYS A 263 -11.39 21.04 1.34
C LYS A 263 -10.74 21.57 2.63
N LEU A 264 -9.52 21.13 2.93
CA LEU A 264 -8.78 21.64 4.08
C LEU A 264 -8.44 23.13 3.92
N ILE A 265 -8.01 23.54 2.72
CA ILE A 265 -7.72 24.94 2.41
C ILE A 265 -9.00 25.79 2.47
N ALA A 266 -10.12 25.30 1.94
CA ALA A 266 -11.40 25.97 1.98
C ALA A 266 -11.91 26.19 3.42
N GLN A 267 -11.53 25.31 4.36
CA GLN A 267 -11.85 25.44 5.76
C GLN A 267 -10.83 26.27 6.57
N GLY A 268 -9.84 26.88 5.89
CA GLY A 268 -8.90 27.83 6.47
C GLY A 268 -7.52 27.29 6.82
N MET A 269 -7.19 26.04 6.49
CA MET A 269 -5.84 25.51 6.68
C MET A 269 -4.89 26.11 5.63
N PRO A 270 -3.73 26.68 6.01
CA PRO A 270 -2.74 27.19 5.07
C PRO A 270 -2.20 26.08 4.14
N ALA A 271 -2.08 26.38 2.86
CA ALA A 271 -1.68 25.39 1.85
C ALA A 271 -0.26 24.82 2.08
N ASP A 272 0.63 25.60 2.67
CA ASP A 272 2.01 25.21 3.03
C ASP A 272 2.08 24.25 4.23
N GLN A 273 1.00 24.12 5.00
CA GLN A 273 0.88 23.13 6.08
C GLN A 273 0.43 21.73 5.59
N ILE A 274 0.09 21.58 4.30
CA ILE A 274 -0.35 20.33 3.70
C ILE A 274 0.68 19.87 2.67
N ALA A 275 1.16 18.64 2.79
CA ALA A 275 2.12 18.09 1.85
C ALA A 275 1.78 16.65 1.44
N PHE A 276 2.18 16.28 0.24
CA PHE A 276 2.10 14.90 -0.26
C PHE A 276 3.49 14.29 -0.35
N ILE A 277 3.68 13.10 0.22
CA ILE A 277 4.95 12.37 0.12
C ILE A 277 5.36 12.14 -1.34
N HIS A 278 4.37 12.09 -2.25
CA HIS A 278 4.58 11.90 -3.69
C HIS A 278 5.31 13.07 -4.36
N GLU A 279 5.33 14.25 -3.74
CA GLU A 279 6.04 15.43 -4.21
C GLU A 279 7.55 15.36 -3.89
N ALA A 280 7.94 14.51 -2.92
CA ALA A 280 9.31 14.31 -2.47
C ALA A 280 9.95 13.08 -3.15
N ASN A 281 10.34 13.22 -4.43
CA ASN A 281 10.82 12.11 -5.26
C ASN A 281 12.30 11.74 -5.05
N THR A 282 13.05 12.47 -4.22
CA THR A 282 14.45 12.19 -3.89
C THR A 282 14.62 12.05 -2.38
N GLU A 283 15.63 11.30 -1.95
CA GLU A 283 15.94 11.14 -0.52
C GLU A 283 16.23 12.48 0.18
N VAL A 284 16.84 13.44 -0.53
CA VAL A 284 17.08 14.79 0.02
C VAL A 284 15.76 15.50 0.27
N ARG A 285 14.86 15.53 -0.71
CA ARG A 285 13.52 16.15 -0.55
C ARG A 285 12.68 15.47 0.51
N LYS A 286 12.78 14.14 0.65
CA LYS A 286 12.10 13.42 1.74
C LYS A 286 12.62 13.85 3.11
N LYS A 287 13.94 13.96 3.29
CA LYS A 287 14.56 14.43 4.54
C LYS A 287 14.12 15.86 4.88
N GLU A 288 14.08 16.76 3.90
CA GLU A 288 13.58 18.13 4.07
C GLU A 288 12.10 18.14 4.46
N LEU A 289 11.26 17.36 3.78
CA LEU A 289 9.84 17.24 4.10
C LEU A 289 9.62 16.70 5.51
N PHE A 290 10.32 15.64 5.90
CA PHE A 290 10.21 15.07 7.25
C PHE A 290 10.69 16.06 8.33
N SER A 291 11.71 16.87 8.02
CA SER A 291 12.13 17.95 8.91
C SER A 291 11.01 18.99 9.12
N LYS A 292 10.31 19.39 8.06
CA LYS A 292 9.16 20.31 8.14
C LYS A 292 8.01 19.72 8.95
N VAL A 293 7.76 18.42 8.84
CA VAL A 293 6.74 17.73 9.66
C VAL A 293 7.15 17.73 11.12
N ARG A 294 8.39 17.33 11.46
CA ARG A 294 8.87 17.32 12.85
C ARG A 294 8.84 18.70 13.52
N THR A 295 9.05 19.76 12.76
CA THR A 295 9.00 21.15 13.28
C THR A 295 7.58 21.72 13.33
N GLY A 296 6.58 21.02 12.81
CA GLY A 296 5.19 21.47 12.73
C GLY A 296 4.95 22.55 11.67
N GLN A 297 5.86 22.74 10.71
CA GLN A 297 5.63 23.58 9.53
C GLN A 297 4.63 22.89 8.58
N VAL A 298 4.77 21.60 8.38
CA VAL A 298 3.77 20.77 7.70
C VAL A 298 2.98 20.05 8.79
N ARG A 299 1.67 20.33 8.84
CA ARG A 299 0.75 19.80 9.84
C ARG A 299 0.02 18.55 9.37
N VAL A 300 -0.13 18.39 8.06
CA VAL A 300 -0.78 17.23 7.41
C VAL A 300 0.12 16.68 6.34
N LEU A 301 0.61 15.46 6.53
CA LEU A 301 1.37 14.72 5.53
C LEU A 301 0.53 13.55 5.00
N MET A 302 0.22 13.59 3.69
CA MET A 302 -0.56 12.56 3.04
C MET A 302 0.31 11.64 2.17
N GLY A 303 0.03 10.35 2.20
CA GLY A 303 0.74 9.40 1.35
C GLY A 303 0.18 8.00 1.36
N SER A 304 0.73 7.14 0.52
CA SER A 304 0.38 5.72 0.51
C SER A 304 1.19 4.95 1.55
N THR A 305 0.64 3.84 2.01
CA THR A 305 1.32 2.90 2.91
C THR A 305 2.67 2.45 2.33
N ALA A 306 2.75 2.23 1.03
CA ALA A 306 4.00 1.87 0.36
C ALA A 306 5.10 2.93 0.47
N LYS A 307 4.74 4.23 0.57
CA LYS A 307 5.72 5.34 0.65
C LYS A 307 5.98 5.83 2.07
N MET A 308 5.02 5.68 2.97
CA MET A 308 5.10 6.20 4.35
C MET A 308 5.05 5.12 5.42
N GLY A 309 4.64 3.89 5.11
CA GLY A 309 4.45 2.83 6.10
C GLY A 309 5.72 2.33 6.77
N ALA A 310 6.89 2.53 6.13
CA ALA A 310 8.19 2.17 6.70
C ALA A 310 9.20 3.29 6.50
N GLY A 311 10.06 3.51 7.51
CA GLY A 311 11.13 4.50 7.44
C GLY A 311 10.71 5.97 7.55
N THR A 312 9.45 6.25 7.87
CA THR A 312 8.96 7.62 8.08
C THR A 312 9.14 8.00 9.55
N ASN A 313 10.21 8.73 9.83
CA ASN A 313 10.54 9.20 11.17
C ASN A 313 10.07 10.66 11.36
N VAL A 314 8.83 10.85 11.82
CA VAL A 314 8.17 12.16 12.02
C VAL A 314 7.35 12.22 13.30
N GLN A 315 7.71 11.42 14.31
CA GLN A 315 6.88 11.20 15.51
C GLN A 315 6.88 12.34 16.53
N ASP A 316 7.78 13.33 16.41
CA ASP A 316 8.00 14.35 17.46
C ASP A 316 6.75 15.14 17.85
N ARG A 317 5.81 15.33 16.89
CA ARG A 317 4.56 16.07 17.08
C ARG A 317 3.34 15.32 16.56
N LEU A 318 3.48 14.00 16.35
CA LEU A 318 2.43 13.17 15.77
C LEU A 318 1.31 12.90 16.77
N VAL A 319 0.07 13.03 16.28
CA VAL A 319 -1.18 12.68 16.99
C VAL A 319 -1.79 11.44 16.38
#